data_ed5d6bea94351fa359196618ade976a8
#
_entry.id   ed5d6bea94351fa359196618ade976a8
#
_cell.length_a   1.000
_cell.length_b   1.000
_cell.length_c   1.000
_cell.angle_alpha   90.00
_cell.angle_beta   90.00
_cell.angle_gamma   90.00
#
_symmetry.space_group_name_H-M   'P 1'
#
loop_
_entity.id
_entity.type
_entity.pdbx_description
1 polymer ?
#
loop_
_entity_poly.entity_id
_entity_poly.type
_entity_poly.pdbx_seq_one_letter_code
_entity_poly.pdbx_strand_id
1 'polypeptide(L)'
;MNPSQGMLKSGSFKGKTILVTGGGTGLGRSMGKYLLELGANLVISSRKKDVIDKTAQELMKETGGNVLAVPCDIRKYEEVEQLIVAAEKEFGPLHGVLNNAAGNFISPTERLSHRAFDIIVDIVLRGTYYVTLAAGKNWISKKQAGTFLNIVTTYAWTGSGYVVPSACGKAGVLALTRSLAVEWAKYNIRSNAIAPGPFPTEGAWSRLLPGELAKQFDPAKRIPLKRVGEHQELANLAAYLLSDYSAYVTGEVMTIDGGEWLKNGGEFSHLDQVTDEMWNMFEKTRK
;
A
#
# COMPACT_ATOMS: atom_id res chain seq x y z
N MET A 1 -3.73 -5.69 -24.04
CA MET A 1 -2.68 -6.01 -23.04
C MET A 1 -3.34 -6.72 -21.88
N ASN A 2 -2.70 -7.73 -21.32
CA ASN A 2 -3.23 -8.45 -20.17
C ASN A 2 -2.77 -7.76 -18.87
N PRO A 3 -3.67 -7.18 -18.05
CA PRO A 3 -3.32 -6.49 -16.80
C PRO A 3 -2.70 -7.41 -15.74
N SER A 4 -2.90 -8.72 -15.89
CA SER A 4 -2.30 -9.75 -15.03
C SER A 4 -0.82 -10.04 -15.34
N GLN A 5 -0.22 -9.34 -16.31
CA GLN A 5 1.21 -9.49 -16.63
C GLN A 5 2.07 -8.45 -15.94
N GLY A 6 3.28 -8.87 -15.57
CA GLY A 6 4.28 -7.96 -15.02
C GLY A 6 4.72 -6.91 -16.03
N MET A 7 4.87 -5.66 -15.57
CA MET A 7 5.20 -4.50 -16.42
C MET A 7 6.69 -4.32 -16.65
N LEU A 8 7.51 -4.62 -15.66
CA LEU A 8 8.96 -4.40 -15.70
C LEU A 8 9.70 -5.63 -16.25
N LYS A 9 10.88 -5.39 -16.82
CA LYS A 9 11.75 -6.47 -17.30
C LYS A 9 12.24 -7.33 -16.13
N SER A 10 12.34 -8.64 -16.34
CA SER A 10 13.02 -9.54 -15.41
C SER A 10 14.42 -9.02 -15.07
N GLY A 11 14.80 -9.13 -13.80
CA GLY A 11 16.07 -8.63 -13.30
C GLY A 11 16.13 -7.13 -12.99
N SER A 12 15.03 -6.37 -13.16
CA SER A 12 15.01 -4.93 -12.83
C SER A 12 15.33 -4.63 -11.36
N PHE A 13 15.20 -5.60 -10.47
CA PHE A 13 15.55 -5.50 -9.05
C PHE A 13 16.73 -6.37 -8.64
N LYS A 14 17.49 -6.90 -9.60
CA LYS A 14 18.66 -7.72 -9.27
C LYS A 14 19.66 -6.96 -8.39
N GLY A 15 20.05 -7.57 -7.26
CA GLY A 15 20.92 -6.96 -6.27
C GLY A 15 20.27 -5.91 -5.36
N LYS A 16 18.96 -5.68 -5.48
CA LYS A 16 18.22 -4.80 -4.58
C LYS A 16 17.60 -5.61 -3.44
N THR A 17 17.64 -5.07 -2.23
CA THR A 17 16.94 -5.62 -1.05
C THR A 17 15.77 -4.73 -0.71
N ILE A 18 14.57 -5.30 -0.63
CA ILE A 18 13.34 -4.57 -0.34
C ILE A 18 12.67 -5.14 0.91
N LEU A 19 12.37 -4.26 1.87
CA LEU A 19 11.59 -4.59 3.06
C LEU A 19 10.11 -4.32 2.81
N VAL A 20 9.24 -5.29 3.12
CA VAL A 20 7.78 -5.15 3.05
C VAL A 20 7.18 -5.38 4.44
N THR A 21 6.66 -4.34 5.06
CA THR A 21 5.91 -4.48 6.31
C THR A 21 4.50 -5.01 6.01
N GLY A 22 4.00 -5.94 6.84
CA GLY A 22 2.76 -6.63 6.53
C GLY A 22 2.85 -7.54 5.30
N GLY A 23 4.06 -8.02 4.97
CA GLY A 23 4.35 -8.82 3.78
C GLY A 23 3.87 -10.27 3.83
N GLY A 24 3.31 -10.72 4.97
CA GLY A 24 2.89 -12.11 5.15
C GLY A 24 1.56 -12.48 4.48
N THR A 25 0.73 -11.52 4.08
CA THR A 25 -0.60 -11.80 3.51
C THR A 25 -1.05 -10.69 2.56
N GLY A 26 -2.14 -10.93 1.83
CA GLY A 26 -2.84 -9.93 1.04
C GLY A 26 -1.96 -9.14 0.08
N LEU A 27 -2.17 -7.84 0.03
CA LEU A 27 -1.48 -6.95 -0.92
C LEU A 27 0.04 -6.92 -0.72
N GLY A 28 0.50 -6.96 0.55
CA GLY A 28 1.93 -6.99 0.85
C GLY A 28 2.61 -8.23 0.30
N ARG A 29 1.98 -9.42 0.44
CA ARG A 29 2.46 -10.67 -0.16
C ARG A 29 2.49 -10.58 -1.68
N SER A 30 1.45 -10.05 -2.30
CA SER A 30 1.34 -9.96 -3.77
C SER A 30 2.38 -9.01 -4.36
N MET A 31 2.56 -7.83 -3.78
CA MET A 31 3.60 -6.89 -4.21
C MET A 31 5.01 -7.45 -3.98
N GLY A 32 5.24 -8.10 -2.82
CA GLY A 32 6.52 -8.77 -2.52
C GLY A 32 6.85 -9.90 -3.48
N LYS A 33 5.85 -10.70 -3.87
CA LYS A 33 6.02 -11.76 -4.88
C LYS A 33 6.54 -11.19 -6.20
N TYR A 34 5.92 -10.14 -6.71
CA TYR A 34 6.33 -9.55 -7.97
C TYR A 34 7.75 -8.94 -7.88
N LEU A 35 8.12 -8.33 -6.76
CA LEU A 35 9.49 -7.85 -6.54
C LEU A 35 10.52 -8.99 -6.58
N LEU A 36 10.19 -10.16 -6.03
CA LEU A 36 11.03 -11.36 -6.14
C LEU A 36 11.16 -11.84 -7.58
N GLU A 37 10.07 -11.89 -8.34
CA GLU A 37 10.06 -12.25 -9.77
C GLU A 37 10.92 -11.30 -10.60
N LEU A 38 11.06 -10.05 -10.15
CA LEU A 38 11.96 -9.05 -10.74
C LEU A 38 13.41 -9.14 -10.25
N GLY A 39 13.72 -10.09 -9.36
CA GLY A 39 15.07 -10.39 -8.89
C GLY A 39 15.49 -9.69 -7.59
N ALA A 40 14.56 -9.11 -6.83
CA ALA A 40 14.87 -8.54 -5.51
C ALA A 40 15.17 -9.65 -4.49
N ASN A 41 16.00 -9.34 -3.48
CA ASN A 41 15.95 -10.01 -2.19
C ASN A 41 14.81 -9.37 -1.37
N LEU A 42 13.95 -10.18 -0.76
CA LEU A 42 12.78 -9.71 -0.05
C LEU A 42 12.90 -9.95 1.45
N VAL A 43 12.66 -8.91 2.24
CA VAL A 43 12.47 -9.03 3.68
C VAL A 43 10.99 -8.80 3.96
N ILE A 44 10.31 -9.77 4.54
CA ILE A 44 8.91 -9.63 4.96
C ILE A 44 8.80 -9.58 6.47
N SER A 45 7.97 -8.68 6.96
CA SER A 45 7.77 -8.51 8.40
C SER A 45 6.31 -8.45 8.79
N SER A 46 5.98 -9.09 9.89
CA SER A 46 4.73 -8.92 10.64
C SER A 46 4.89 -9.47 12.06
N ARG A 47 3.86 -9.27 12.91
CA ARG A 47 3.87 -9.75 14.30
C ARG A 47 3.74 -11.28 14.43
N LYS A 48 3.15 -11.95 13.43
CA LYS A 48 2.86 -13.39 13.46
C LYS A 48 3.98 -14.15 12.74
N LYS A 49 4.90 -14.70 13.53
CA LYS A 49 6.06 -15.43 13.02
C LYS A 49 5.67 -16.60 12.12
N ASP A 50 4.72 -17.43 12.57
CA ASP A 50 4.22 -18.59 11.84
C ASP A 50 3.69 -18.24 10.45
N VAL A 51 2.98 -17.10 10.33
CA VAL A 51 2.43 -16.62 9.05
C VAL A 51 3.52 -16.20 8.10
N ILE A 52 4.50 -15.39 8.57
CA ILE A 52 5.56 -14.90 7.68
C ILE A 52 6.56 -16.00 7.31
N ASP A 53 6.85 -16.94 8.21
CA ASP A 53 7.70 -18.09 7.91
C ASP A 53 7.09 -18.97 6.81
N LYS A 54 5.79 -19.27 6.93
CA LYS A 54 5.05 -20.00 5.90
C LYS A 54 5.06 -19.26 4.57
N THR A 55 4.75 -17.95 4.61
CA THR A 55 4.74 -17.12 3.39
C THR A 55 6.12 -17.04 2.74
N ALA A 56 7.20 -16.93 3.52
CA ALA A 56 8.56 -16.93 2.97
C ALA A 56 8.87 -18.23 2.23
N GLN A 57 8.55 -19.39 2.82
CA GLN A 57 8.72 -20.69 2.20
C GLN A 57 7.93 -20.83 0.89
N GLU A 58 6.66 -20.39 0.89
CA GLU A 58 5.81 -20.41 -0.30
C GLU A 58 6.39 -19.53 -1.40
N LEU A 59 6.77 -18.28 -1.08
CA LEU A 59 7.34 -17.33 -2.04
C LEU A 59 8.66 -17.83 -2.63
N MET A 60 9.55 -18.37 -1.82
CA MET A 60 10.79 -18.99 -2.31
C MET A 60 10.53 -20.16 -3.25
N LYS A 61 9.55 -21.01 -2.92
CA LYS A 61 9.14 -22.13 -3.79
C LYS A 61 8.52 -21.65 -5.11
N GLU A 62 7.69 -20.61 -5.05
CA GLU A 62 6.96 -20.10 -6.23
C GLU A 62 7.87 -19.33 -7.19
N THR A 63 8.88 -18.61 -6.68
CA THR A 63 9.66 -17.65 -7.48
C THR A 63 11.14 -18.05 -7.66
N GLY A 64 11.64 -18.95 -6.81
CA GLY A 64 13.08 -19.25 -6.72
C GLY A 64 13.92 -18.11 -6.11
N GLY A 65 13.29 -17.03 -5.63
CA GLY A 65 13.97 -15.87 -5.05
C GLY A 65 14.31 -16.05 -3.56
N ASN A 66 15.02 -15.08 -3.00
CA ASN A 66 15.48 -15.10 -1.60
C ASN A 66 14.51 -14.31 -0.71
N VAL A 67 14.01 -14.92 0.36
CA VAL A 67 13.09 -14.29 1.31
C VAL A 67 13.58 -14.46 2.74
N LEU A 68 13.68 -13.37 3.48
CA LEU A 68 13.90 -13.34 4.92
C LEU A 68 12.59 -12.95 5.64
N ALA A 69 12.12 -13.78 6.56
CA ALA A 69 10.98 -13.48 7.41
C ALA A 69 11.47 -13.00 8.78
N VAL A 70 11.12 -11.79 9.18
CA VAL A 70 11.50 -11.22 10.48
C VAL A 70 10.25 -10.81 11.25
N PRO A 71 9.93 -11.45 12.38
CA PRO A 71 8.84 -11.03 13.24
C PRO A 71 9.17 -9.67 13.85
N CYS A 72 8.23 -8.72 13.73
CA CYS A 72 8.39 -7.37 14.28
C CYS A 72 7.02 -6.74 14.51
N ASP A 73 6.84 -6.16 15.69
CA ASP A 73 5.77 -5.22 15.94
C ASP A 73 6.26 -3.80 15.63
N ILE A 74 5.86 -3.26 14.49
CA ILE A 74 6.30 -1.93 14.04
C ILE A 74 5.94 -0.78 14.99
N ARG A 75 5.11 -1.01 16.01
CA ARG A 75 4.81 -0.05 17.07
C ARG A 75 5.93 0.07 18.11
N LYS A 76 6.92 -0.81 18.06
CA LYS A 76 8.06 -0.87 18.98
C LYS A 76 9.33 -0.53 18.19
N TYR A 77 9.90 0.63 18.49
CA TYR A 77 11.02 1.18 17.71
C TYR A 77 12.25 0.26 17.74
N GLU A 78 12.54 -0.34 18.90
CA GLU A 78 13.68 -1.25 19.09
C GLU A 78 13.55 -2.52 18.24
N GLU A 79 12.33 -3.06 18.09
CA GLU A 79 12.08 -4.20 17.20
C GLU A 79 12.27 -3.81 15.73
N VAL A 80 11.93 -2.57 15.37
CA VAL A 80 12.16 -2.04 14.02
C VAL A 80 13.65 -1.86 13.72
N GLU A 81 14.45 -1.35 14.66
CA GLU A 81 15.90 -1.26 14.48
C GLU A 81 16.52 -2.66 14.28
N GLN A 82 16.10 -3.65 15.08
CA GLN A 82 16.54 -5.03 14.92
C GLN A 82 16.13 -5.62 13.55
N LEU A 83 14.95 -5.29 13.05
CA LEU A 83 14.50 -5.69 11.71
C LEU A 83 15.43 -5.16 10.62
N ILE A 84 15.82 -3.88 10.67
CA ILE A 84 16.76 -3.29 9.70
C ILE A 84 18.13 -3.97 9.77
N VAL A 85 18.64 -4.18 10.98
CA VAL A 85 19.93 -4.90 11.20
C VAL A 85 19.87 -6.32 10.64
N ALA A 86 18.80 -7.06 10.90
CA ALA A 86 18.63 -8.42 10.39
C ALA A 86 18.57 -8.46 8.86
N ALA A 87 17.85 -7.52 8.24
CA ALA A 87 17.74 -7.39 6.80
C ALA A 87 19.12 -7.19 6.14
N GLU A 88 19.92 -6.26 6.69
CA GLU A 88 21.23 -5.95 6.15
C GLU A 88 22.28 -7.03 6.42
N LYS A 89 22.17 -7.72 7.54
CA LYS A 89 23.04 -8.86 7.86
C LYS A 89 22.86 -10.00 6.84
N GLU A 90 21.63 -10.23 6.40
CA GLU A 90 21.31 -11.33 5.49
C GLU A 90 21.63 -10.98 4.03
N PHE A 91 21.18 -9.80 3.57
CA PHE A 91 21.19 -9.46 2.14
C PHE A 91 22.05 -8.24 1.79
N GLY A 92 22.79 -7.70 2.74
CA GLY A 92 23.53 -6.46 2.52
C GLY A 92 22.59 -5.23 2.50
N PRO A 93 22.99 -4.14 1.82
CA PRO A 93 22.30 -2.86 1.92
C PRO A 93 20.81 -2.94 1.63
N LEU A 94 19.98 -2.29 2.46
CA LEU A 94 18.56 -2.11 2.21
C LEU A 94 18.36 -0.99 1.16
N HIS A 95 17.59 -1.24 0.09
CA HIS A 95 17.42 -0.31 -1.01
C HIS A 95 16.04 0.34 -1.03
N GLY A 96 15.03 -0.35 -0.52
CA GLY A 96 13.67 0.15 -0.50
C GLY A 96 12.84 -0.41 0.64
N VAL A 97 11.86 0.37 1.06
CA VAL A 97 10.88 0.00 2.09
C VAL A 97 9.48 0.23 1.56
N LEU A 98 8.68 -0.83 1.56
CA LEU A 98 7.24 -0.78 1.31
C LEU A 98 6.51 -0.81 2.66
N ASN A 99 6.04 0.34 3.11
CA ASN A 99 5.21 0.49 4.29
C ASN A 99 3.76 0.13 3.95
N ASN A 100 3.44 -1.16 4.10
CA ASN A 100 2.13 -1.71 3.80
C ASN A 100 1.38 -2.18 5.05
N ALA A 101 2.06 -2.45 6.16
CA ALA A 101 1.40 -2.88 7.40
C ALA A 101 0.34 -1.87 7.83
N ALA A 102 -0.87 -2.36 8.07
CA ALA A 102 -2.02 -1.55 8.47
C ALA A 102 -2.97 -2.35 9.36
N GLY A 103 -3.89 -1.64 9.98
CA GLY A 103 -5.05 -2.17 10.66
C GLY A 103 -6.24 -1.26 10.41
N ASN A 104 -7.42 -1.83 10.34
CA ASN A 104 -8.66 -1.08 10.23
C ASN A 104 -9.83 -1.91 10.77
N PHE A 105 -10.88 -1.23 11.20
CA PHE A 105 -12.21 -1.79 11.47
C PHE A 105 -13.26 -0.71 11.17
N ILE A 106 -14.44 -1.15 10.79
CA ILE A 106 -15.58 -0.27 10.52
C ILE A 106 -16.41 -0.18 11.79
N SER A 107 -16.65 1.05 12.26
CA SER A 107 -17.53 1.32 13.39
C SER A 107 -18.01 2.77 13.39
N PRO A 108 -19.25 3.06 13.84
CA PRO A 108 -19.63 4.41 14.22
C PRO A 108 -18.66 4.95 15.27
N THR A 109 -18.23 6.20 15.14
CA THR A 109 -17.19 6.78 16.00
C THR A 109 -17.60 6.83 17.47
N GLU A 110 -18.86 7.11 17.76
CA GLU A 110 -19.41 7.15 19.13
C GLU A 110 -19.42 5.77 19.83
N ARG A 111 -19.23 4.69 19.08
CA ARG A 111 -19.11 3.31 19.60
C ARG A 111 -17.67 2.87 19.81
N LEU A 112 -16.70 3.68 19.39
CA LEU A 112 -15.29 3.38 19.56
C LEU A 112 -14.82 3.78 20.95
N SER A 113 -14.00 2.93 21.59
CA SER A 113 -13.21 3.37 22.74
C SER A 113 -12.03 4.23 22.27
N HIS A 114 -11.52 5.13 23.13
CA HIS A 114 -10.28 5.87 22.84
C HIS A 114 -9.11 4.93 22.50
N ARG A 115 -9.00 3.78 23.16
CA ARG A 115 -7.97 2.75 22.89
C ARG A 115 -8.07 2.18 21.46
N ALA A 116 -9.28 2.08 20.92
CA ALA A 116 -9.46 1.63 19.54
C ALA A 116 -8.86 2.61 18.54
N PHE A 117 -8.99 3.91 18.78
CA PHE A 117 -8.34 4.94 18.01
C PHE A 117 -6.81 4.81 18.09
N ASP A 118 -6.27 4.74 19.31
CA ASP A 118 -4.83 4.65 19.57
C ASP A 118 -4.20 3.44 18.85
N ILE A 119 -4.83 2.25 18.95
CA ILE A 119 -4.32 1.04 18.31
C ILE A 119 -4.16 1.21 16.81
N ILE A 120 -5.15 1.80 16.13
CA ILE A 120 -5.08 1.98 14.67
C ILE A 120 -4.06 3.04 14.29
N VAL A 121 -4.03 4.17 14.98
CA VAL A 121 -3.05 5.23 14.73
C VAL A 121 -1.63 4.74 15.01
N ASP A 122 -1.44 3.96 16.07
CA ASP A 122 -0.15 3.35 16.40
C ASP A 122 0.36 2.41 15.31
N ILE A 123 -0.52 1.59 14.72
CA ILE A 123 -0.12 0.71 13.62
C ILE A 123 0.12 1.52 12.34
N VAL A 124 -0.85 2.36 11.95
CA VAL A 124 -0.87 2.97 10.62
C VAL A 124 0.11 4.13 10.51
N LEU A 125 0.13 5.04 11.51
CA LEU A 125 0.97 6.23 11.47
C LEU A 125 2.27 6.04 12.22
N ARG A 126 2.22 5.73 13.53
CA ARG A 126 3.44 5.61 14.34
C ARG A 126 4.35 4.50 13.85
N GLY A 127 3.78 3.32 13.52
CA GLY A 127 4.55 2.20 12.98
C GLY A 127 5.20 2.52 11.63
N THR A 128 4.47 3.17 10.71
CA THR A 128 5.04 3.66 9.45
C THR A 128 6.16 4.66 9.70
N TYR A 129 5.97 5.60 10.63
CA TYR A 129 6.99 6.57 11.00
C TYR A 129 8.25 5.89 11.59
N TYR A 130 8.10 4.92 12.47
CA TYR A 130 9.22 4.20 13.09
C TYR A 130 10.06 3.45 12.04
N VAL A 131 9.41 2.71 11.15
CA VAL A 131 10.10 2.01 10.07
C VAL A 131 10.82 3.00 9.14
N THR A 132 10.14 4.08 8.78
CA THR A 132 10.71 5.14 7.93
C THR A 132 11.89 5.82 8.59
N LEU A 133 11.78 6.15 9.89
CA LEU A 133 12.85 6.80 10.64
C LEU A 133 14.08 5.90 10.77
N ALA A 134 13.90 4.63 11.15
CA ALA A 134 15.01 3.70 11.33
C ALA A 134 15.75 3.44 10.00
N ALA A 135 15.02 3.15 8.92
CA ALA A 135 15.62 2.94 7.60
C ALA A 135 16.28 4.22 7.07
N GLY A 136 15.62 5.38 7.20
CA GLY A 136 16.17 6.67 6.76
C GLY A 136 17.44 7.06 7.49
N LYS A 137 17.48 6.93 8.82
CA LYS A 137 18.72 7.16 9.61
C LYS A 137 19.85 6.23 9.17
N ASN A 138 19.55 4.96 8.93
CA ASN A 138 20.52 3.99 8.46
C ASN A 138 21.08 4.39 7.09
N TRP A 139 20.25 4.74 6.12
CA TRP A 139 20.70 5.22 4.80
C TRP A 139 21.51 6.51 4.88
N ILE A 140 21.06 7.50 5.65
CA ILE A 140 21.76 8.79 5.81
C ILE A 140 23.15 8.59 6.43
N SER A 141 23.26 7.77 7.49
CA SER A 141 24.54 7.49 8.15
C SER A 141 25.55 6.79 7.24
N LYS A 142 25.07 5.96 6.31
CA LYS A 142 25.86 5.23 5.33
C LYS A 142 26.06 5.97 4.02
N LYS A 143 25.50 7.17 3.87
CA LYS A 143 25.47 7.95 2.62
C LYS A 143 24.89 7.13 1.45
N GLN A 144 23.86 6.35 1.73
CA GLN A 144 23.18 5.46 0.79
C GLN A 144 21.86 6.06 0.34
N ALA A 145 21.57 5.97 -0.95
CA ALA A 145 20.26 6.28 -1.50
C ALA A 145 19.21 5.24 -1.06
N GLY A 146 17.96 5.65 -0.99
CA GLY A 146 16.86 4.75 -0.65
C GLY A 146 15.53 5.21 -1.19
N THR A 147 14.52 4.33 -1.15
CA THR A 147 13.18 4.70 -1.55
C THR A 147 12.11 4.15 -0.61
N PHE A 148 11.21 5.01 -0.20
CA PHE A 148 10.00 4.65 0.54
C PHE A 148 8.80 4.61 -0.38
N LEU A 149 7.99 3.57 -0.23
CA LEU A 149 6.66 3.48 -0.80
C LEU A 149 5.66 3.23 0.33
N ASN A 150 4.72 4.15 0.49
CA ASN A 150 3.71 4.10 1.53
C ASN A 150 2.35 3.72 0.96
N ILE A 151 1.64 2.77 1.54
CA ILE A 151 0.26 2.49 1.17
C ILE A 151 -0.67 3.37 1.99
N VAL A 152 -1.32 4.31 1.31
CA VAL A 152 -2.37 5.16 1.88
C VAL A 152 -3.74 4.72 1.35
N THR A 153 -4.71 5.58 1.30
CA THR A 153 -6.05 5.39 0.72
C THR A 153 -6.59 6.74 0.27
N THR A 154 -7.60 6.76 -0.57
CA THR A 154 -8.22 8.01 -1.03
C THR A 154 -8.83 8.83 0.12
N TYR A 155 -9.31 8.20 1.17
CA TYR A 155 -9.81 8.91 2.35
C TYR A 155 -8.72 9.56 3.23
N ALA A 156 -7.45 9.46 2.85
CA ALA A 156 -6.38 10.23 3.48
C ALA A 156 -6.51 11.75 3.23
N TRP A 157 -7.22 12.16 2.18
CA TRP A 157 -7.50 13.58 1.88
C TRP A 157 -8.98 13.94 1.88
N THR A 158 -9.89 12.98 1.68
CA THR A 158 -11.34 13.25 1.74
C THR A 158 -11.95 13.04 3.12
N GLY A 159 -11.27 12.29 4.01
CA GLY A 159 -11.89 11.68 5.17
C GLY A 159 -12.84 10.54 4.77
N SER A 160 -13.34 9.80 5.76
CA SER A 160 -14.42 8.82 5.57
C SER A 160 -15.10 8.54 6.90
N GLY A 161 -16.44 8.54 6.92
CA GLY A 161 -17.22 8.04 8.03
C GLY A 161 -16.91 6.57 8.32
N TYR A 162 -17.14 6.14 9.55
CA TYR A 162 -17.01 4.75 10.05
C TYR A 162 -15.59 4.16 10.07
N VAL A 163 -14.57 4.88 9.59
CA VAL A 163 -13.14 4.45 9.61
C VAL A 163 -12.23 5.58 10.09
N VAL A 164 -12.73 6.46 10.95
CA VAL A 164 -12.06 7.68 11.40
C VAL A 164 -10.61 7.46 11.87
N PRO A 165 -10.28 6.45 12.72
CA PRO A 165 -8.90 6.23 13.15
C PRO A 165 -7.95 5.94 11.96
N SER A 166 -8.43 5.15 10.99
CA SER A 166 -7.64 4.83 9.79
C SER A 166 -7.48 6.05 8.90
N ALA A 167 -8.52 6.87 8.73
CA ALA A 167 -8.46 8.10 7.94
C ALA A 167 -7.42 9.07 8.53
N CYS A 168 -7.46 9.30 9.84
CA CYS A 168 -6.46 10.11 10.55
C CYS A 168 -5.03 9.56 10.37
N GLY A 169 -4.85 8.24 10.56
CA GLY A 169 -3.55 7.60 10.39
C GLY A 169 -3.02 7.72 8.95
N LYS A 170 -3.87 7.49 7.94
CA LYS A 170 -3.48 7.58 6.52
C LYS A 170 -3.24 9.01 6.06
N ALA A 171 -3.98 9.99 6.58
CA ALA A 171 -3.70 11.42 6.38
C ALA A 171 -2.32 11.81 6.94
N GLY A 172 -1.97 11.31 8.14
CA GLY A 172 -0.64 11.49 8.71
C GLY A 172 0.47 10.84 7.87
N VAL A 173 0.24 9.63 7.33
CA VAL A 173 1.20 8.97 6.42
C VAL A 173 1.35 9.75 5.12
N LEU A 174 0.28 10.35 4.59
CA LEU A 174 0.34 11.21 3.41
C LEU A 174 1.20 12.45 3.68
N ALA A 175 0.99 13.11 4.83
CA ALA A 175 1.81 14.24 5.25
C ALA A 175 3.29 13.85 5.43
N LEU A 176 3.55 12.71 6.09
CA LEU A 176 4.90 12.13 6.25
C LEU A 176 5.58 11.91 4.89
N THR A 177 4.87 11.30 3.93
CA THR A 177 5.37 11.04 2.58
C THR A 177 5.87 12.30 1.91
N ARG A 178 5.06 13.36 1.91
CA ARG A 178 5.36 14.64 1.24
C ARG A 178 6.47 15.42 1.96
N SER A 179 6.43 15.44 3.29
CA SER A 179 7.44 16.15 4.09
C SER A 179 8.83 15.55 3.89
N LEU A 180 8.96 14.22 3.97
CA LEU A 180 10.25 13.56 3.82
C LEU A 180 10.74 13.54 2.37
N ALA A 181 9.85 13.58 1.39
CA ALA A 181 10.23 13.74 -0.02
C ALA A 181 11.03 15.03 -0.25
N VAL A 182 10.70 16.12 0.48
CA VAL A 182 11.42 17.39 0.42
C VAL A 182 12.67 17.35 1.30
N GLU A 183 12.51 16.96 2.56
CA GLU A 183 13.58 17.04 3.57
C GLU A 183 14.76 16.12 3.24
N TRP A 184 14.48 14.90 2.74
CA TRP A 184 15.48 13.85 2.50
C TRP A 184 15.95 13.73 1.06
N ALA A 185 15.43 14.54 0.15
CA ALA A 185 15.90 14.59 -1.25
C ALA A 185 17.42 14.87 -1.33
N LYS A 186 17.95 15.71 -0.45
CA LYS A 186 19.39 16.00 -0.37
C LYS A 186 20.27 14.78 -0.06
N TYR A 187 19.68 13.70 0.43
CA TYR A 187 20.34 12.42 0.69
C TYR A 187 20.05 11.37 -0.40
N ASN A 188 19.44 11.77 -1.51
CA ASN A 188 18.95 10.85 -2.56
C ASN A 188 17.94 9.81 -2.05
N ILE A 189 17.12 10.20 -1.06
CA ILE A 189 16.03 9.37 -0.55
C ILE A 189 14.72 9.90 -1.14
N ARG A 190 13.98 9.02 -1.82
CA ARG A 190 12.66 9.29 -2.37
C ARG A 190 11.56 8.76 -1.45
N SER A 191 10.42 9.43 -1.40
CA SER A 191 9.25 8.99 -0.63
C SER A 191 7.99 9.24 -1.46
N ASN A 192 7.29 8.16 -1.81
CA ASN A 192 6.04 8.21 -2.57
C ASN A 192 4.96 7.37 -1.89
N ALA A 193 3.73 7.52 -2.33
CA ALA A 193 2.62 6.72 -1.85
C ALA A 193 1.74 6.19 -2.99
N ILE A 194 1.02 5.11 -2.70
CA ILE A 194 -0.09 4.62 -3.53
C ILE A 194 -1.36 4.70 -2.68
N ALA A 195 -2.45 5.17 -3.29
CA ALA A 195 -3.80 5.14 -2.76
C ALA A 195 -4.62 4.11 -3.54
N PRO A 196 -4.66 2.85 -3.11
CA PRO A 196 -5.45 1.82 -3.78
C PRO A 196 -6.94 1.98 -3.46
N GLY A 197 -7.77 1.72 -4.45
CA GLY A 197 -9.19 1.43 -4.28
C GLY A 197 -9.42 -0.03 -3.83
N PRO A 198 -10.56 -0.63 -4.20
CA PRO A 198 -10.88 -1.99 -3.84
C PRO A 198 -10.01 -3.03 -4.56
N PHE A 199 -9.11 -3.67 -3.82
CA PHE A 199 -8.33 -4.85 -4.21
C PHE A 199 -8.69 -5.98 -3.24
N PRO A 200 -9.52 -6.94 -3.62
CA PRO A 200 -10.00 -8.00 -2.73
C PRO A 200 -8.86 -8.86 -2.19
N THR A 201 -8.85 -9.07 -0.86
CA THR A 201 -7.99 -10.04 -0.20
C THR A 201 -8.83 -10.88 0.76
N GLU A 202 -8.53 -12.17 0.92
CA GLU A 202 -9.31 -13.07 1.78
C GLU A 202 -9.47 -12.53 3.23
N GLY A 203 -8.43 -11.90 3.78
CA GLY A 203 -8.44 -11.42 5.17
C GLY A 203 -9.05 -10.04 5.39
N ALA A 204 -9.07 -9.16 4.39
CA ALA A 204 -9.61 -7.80 4.54
C ALA A 204 -11.12 -7.76 4.33
N TRP A 205 -11.61 -8.42 3.29
CA TRP A 205 -13.03 -8.38 2.94
C TRP A 205 -13.93 -9.05 3.97
N SER A 206 -13.52 -10.18 4.54
CA SER A 206 -14.25 -10.84 5.61
C SER A 206 -14.37 -10.01 6.89
N ARG A 207 -13.42 -9.08 7.12
CA ARG A 207 -13.44 -8.17 8.28
C ARG A 207 -14.19 -6.88 8.02
N LEU A 208 -14.12 -6.34 6.81
CA LEU A 208 -14.74 -5.07 6.44
C LEU A 208 -16.25 -5.24 6.17
N LEU A 209 -16.66 -6.37 5.61
CA LEU A 209 -18.06 -6.67 5.26
C LEU A 209 -18.48 -8.03 5.80
N PRO A 210 -18.75 -8.15 7.11
CA PRO A 210 -19.15 -9.44 7.69
C PRO A 210 -20.58 -9.85 7.29
N GLY A 211 -20.77 -11.15 7.06
CA GLY A 211 -22.08 -11.79 6.89
C GLY A 211 -22.87 -11.33 5.65
N GLU A 212 -24.17 -11.11 5.82
CA GLU A 212 -25.10 -10.76 4.73
C GLU A 212 -24.81 -9.42 4.06
N LEU A 213 -24.15 -8.48 4.76
CA LEU A 213 -23.74 -7.20 4.18
C LEU A 213 -22.78 -7.38 3.00
N ALA A 214 -21.92 -8.39 3.06
CA ALA A 214 -21.00 -8.69 1.96
C ALA A 214 -21.73 -9.08 0.67
N LYS A 215 -22.88 -9.74 0.79
CA LYS A 215 -23.70 -10.17 -0.36
C LYS A 215 -24.44 -9.00 -1.02
N GLN A 216 -24.76 -7.97 -0.25
CA GLN A 216 -25.50 -6.78 -0.73
C GLN A 216 -24.57 -5.72 -1.34
N PHE A 217 -23.27 -5.80 -1.04
CA PHE A 217 -22.30 -4.79 -1.37
C PHE A 217 -21.36 -5.26 -2.48
N ASP A 218 -21.70 -4.89 -3.73
CA ASP A 218 -20.83 -5.10 -4.88
C ASP A 218 -20.00 -3.84 -5.15
N PRO A 219 -18.69 -3.82 -4.81
CA PRO A 219 -17.84 -2.65 -5.02
C PRO A 219 -17.71 -2.30 -6.51
N ALA A 220 -17.81 -3.25 -7.43
CA ALA A 220 -17.70 -3.01 -8.86
C ALA A 220 -18.78 -2.06 -9.38
N LYS A 221 -19.97 -2.04 -8.76
CA LYS A 221 -21.05 -1.11 -9.13
C LYS A 221 -20.70 0.36 -8.91
N ARG A 222 -19.86 0.66 -7.90
CA ARG A 222 -19.44 2.04 -7.59
C ARG A 222 -18.26 2.50 -8.45
N ILE A 223 -17.44 1.57 -8.89
CA ILE A 223 -16.22 1.84 -9.65
C ILE A 223 -16.57 2.15 -11.10
N PRO A 224 -16.13 3.28 -11.68
CA PRO A 224 -16.35 3.60 -13.10
C PRO A 224 -15.89 2.50 -14.07
N LEU A 225 -14.74 1.88 -13.82
CA LEU A 225 -14.25 0.76 -14.63
C LEU A 225 -15.03 -0.55 -14.44
N LYS A 226 -16.08 -0.57 -13.59
CA LYS A 226 -17.02 -1.70 -13.37
C LYS A 226 -16.34 -3.01 -12.95
N ARG A 227 -15.17 -2.93 -12.34
CA ARG A 227 -14.45 -4.05 -11.74
C ARG A 227 -13.60 -3.60 -10.56
N VAL A 228 -13.21 -4.52 -9.73
CA VAL A 228 -12.16 -4.32 -8.72
C VAL A 228 -10.78 -4.43 -9.35
N GLY A 229 -9.75 -3.95 -8.64
CA GLY A 229 -8.36 -4.06 -9.08
C GLY A 229 -7.80 -5.47 -8.93
N GLU A 230 -6.96 -5.89 -9.85
CA GLU A 230 -6.16 -7.11 -9.75
C GLU A 230 -4.84 -6.83 -9.01
N HIS A 231 -4.41 -7.78 -8.18
CA HIS A 231 -3.20 -7.60 -7.37
C HIS A 231 -1.96 -7.28 -8.21
N GLN A 232 -1.87 -7.81 -9.43
CA GLN A 232 -0.76 -7.53 -10.33
C GLN A 232 -0.73 -6.08 -10.80
N GLU A 233 -1.88 -5.43 -10.98
CA GLU A 233 -1.94 -4.01 -11.35
C GLU A 233 -1.32 -3.13 -10.25
N LEU A 234 -1.65 -3.44 -8.99
CA LEU A 234 -1.05 -2.78 -7.84
C LEU A 234 0.45 -3.08 -7.71
N ALA A 235 0.84 -4.34 -7.93
CA ALA A 235 2.23 -4.77 -7.86
C ALA A 235 3.09 -4.11 -8.95
N ASN A 236 2.56 -3.93 -10.16
CA ASN A 236 3.20 -3.19 -11.24
C ASN A 236 3.50 -1.74 -10.83
N LEU A 237 2.52 -1.03 -10.27
CA LEU A 237 2.70 0.35 -9.82
C LEU A 237 3.68 0.44 -8.65
N ALA A 238 3.60 -0.50 -7.69
CA ALA A 238 4.52 -0.56 -6.57
C ALA A 238 5.97 -0.80 -7.03
N ALA A 239 6.18 -1.74 -7.95
CA ALA A 239 7.48 -2.01 -8.51
C ALA A 239 8.02 -0.79 -9.30
N TYR A 240 7.20 -0.09 -10.09
CA TYR A 240 7.61 1.14 -10.76
C TYR A 240 8.11 2.18 -9.76
N LEU A 241 7.34 2.50 -8.71
CA LEU A 241 7.70 3.53 -7.74
C LEU A 241 8.90 3.16 -6.86
N LEU A 242 9.16 1.87 -6.64
CA LEU A 242 10.35 1.38 -5.92
C LEU A 242 11.59 1.28 -6.81
N SER A 243 11.42 1.27 -8.13
CA SER A 243 12.51 1.10 -9.10
C SER A 243 13.27 2.39 -9.40
N ASP A 244 14.43 2.24 -10.05
CA ASP A 244 15.20 3.37 -10.57
C ASP A 244 14.50 4.04 -11.78
N TYR A 245 13.49 3.41 -12.40
CA TYR A 245 12.69 4.01 -13.48
C TYR A 245 11.83 5.20 -13.00
N SER A 246 11.60 5.32 -11.71
CA SER A 246 10.89 6.46 -11.09
C SER A 246 11.85 7.43 -10.37
N ALA A 247 13.12 7.50 -10.77
CA ALA A 247 14.15 8.28 -10.07
C ALA A 247 13.81 9.78 -9.91
N TYR A 248 12.98 10.34 -10.79
CA TYR A 248 12.54 11.75 -10.70
C TYR A 248 11.15 11.92 -10.08
N VAL A 249 10.59 10.86 -9.49
CA VAL A 249 9.28 10.86 -8.81
C VAL A 249 9.51 10.81 -7.29
N THR A 250 9.15 11.88 -6.59
CA THR A 250 9.17 11.92 -5.11
C THR A 250 8.08 12.86 -4.59
N GLY A 251 7.45 12.52 -3.47
CA GLY A 251 6.32 13.25 -2.88
C GLY A 251 4.97 12.96 -3.52
N GLU A 252 4.93 12.09 -4.54
CA GLU A 252 3.73 11.79 -5.30
C GLU A 252 2.85 10.75 -4.59
N VAL A 253 1.54 10.88 -4.81
CA VAL A 253 0.54 9.93 -4.35
C VAL A 253 -0.27 9.46 -5.55
N MET A 254 0.03 8.26 -6.03
CA MET A 254 -0.66 7.70 -7.20
C MET A 254 -1.91 6.93 -6.77
N THR A 255 -3.06 7.39 -7.23
CA THR A 255 -4.33 6.69 -7.04
C THR A 255 -4.47 5.58 -8.07
N ILE A 256 -4.88 4.40 -7.60
CA ILE A 256 -5.20 3.24 -8.43
C ILE A 256 -6.51 2.61 -7.93
N ASP A 257 -7.64 3.10 -8.43
CA ASP A 257 -8.98 2.79 -7.90
C ASP A 257 -10.06 2.64 -8.97
N GLY A 258 -9.70 2.61 -10.24
CA GLY A 258 -10.65 2.54 -11.34
C GLY A 258 -11.57 3.77 -11.47
N GLY A 259 -11.18 4.90 -10.87
CA GLY A 259 -11.92 6.16 -10.88
C GLY A 259 -12.94 6.31 -9.74
N GLU A 260 -12.94 5.39 -8.75
CA GLU A 260 -13.94 5.37 -7.68
C GLU A 260 -14.00 6.68 -6.90
N TRP A 261 -12.88 7.21 -6.47
CA TRP A 261 -12.88 8.40 -5.63
C TRP A 261 -13.33 9.67 -6.38
N LEU A 262 -12.99 9.77 -7.66
CA LEU A 262 -13.45 10.89 -8.50
C LEU A 262 -14.96 10.83 -8.72
N LYS A 263 -15.50 9.63 -8.95
CA LYS A 263 -16.94 9.43 -9.05
C LYS A 263 -17.66 9.81 -7.76
N ASN A 264 -17.16 9.41 -6.61
CA ASN A 264 -17.77 9.69 -5.31
C ASN A 264 -17.78 11.18 -4.97
N GLY A 265 -16.81 11.96 -5.46
CA GLY A 265 -16.74 13.41 -5.31
C GLY A 265 -17.41 14.21 -6.44
N GLY A 266 -17.86 13.56 -7.51
CA GLY A 266 -18.40 14.22 -8.69
C GLY A 266 -19.88 14.61 -8.53
N GLU A 267 -20.18 15.90 -8.66
CA GLU A 267 -21.54 16.44 -8.50
C GLU A 267 -22.54 15.81 -9.45
N PHE A 268 -22.14 15.55 -10.69
CA PHE A 268 -22.98 14.96 -11.75
C PHE A 268 -22.76 13.46 -11.97
N SER A 269 -22.05 12.78 -11.06
CA SER A 269 -21.71 11.36 -11.22
C SER A 269 -22.92 10.41 -11.27
N HIS A 270 -24.09 10.86 -10.81
CA HIS A 270 -25.35 10.13 -10.89
C HIS A 270 -25.90 10.04 -12.34
N LEU A 271 -25.40 10.88 -13.26
CA LEU A 271 -25.81 10.86 -14.67
C LEU A 271 -25.31 9.63 -15.42
N ASP A 272 -24.47 8.79 -14.82
CA ASP A 272 -24.09 7.48 -15.38
C ASP A 272 -25.27 6.49 -15.49
N GLN A 273 -26.43 6.85 -14.91
CA GLN A 273 -27.69 6.10 -15.00
C GLN A 273 -28.58 6.57 -16.16
N VAL A 274 -28.24 7.67 -16.84
CA VAL A 274 -29.02 8.22 -17.95
C VAL A 274 -28.84 7.36 -19.18
N THR A 275 -29.97 6.88 -19.77
CA THR A 275 -29.94 6.04 -20.96
C THR A 275 -29.69 6.86 -22.24
N ASP A 276 -29.33 6.16 -23.33
CA ASP A 276 -29.14 6.81 -24.63
C ASP A 276 -30.41 7.54 -25.11
N GLU A 277 -31.60 6.98 -24.83
CA GLU A 277 -32.87 7.66 -25.17
C GLU A 277 -33.02 8.96 -24.39
N MET A 278 -32.66 8.97 -23.11
CA MET A 278 -32.71 10.19 -22.29
C MET A 278 -31.70 11.22 -22.79
N TRP A 279 -30.48 10.79 -23.15
CA TRP A 279 -29.49 11.69 -23.74
C TRP A 279 -29.96 12.30 -25.07
N ASN A 280 -30.57 11.49 -25.93
CA ASN A 280 -31.15 11.96 -27.20
C ASN A 280 -32.27 12.99 -26.98
N MET A 281 -33.04 12.89 -25.88
CA MET A 281 -34.02 13.90 -25.49
C MET A 281 -33.33 15.22 -25.07
N PHE A 282 -32.29 15.14 -24.23
CA PHE A 282 -31.51 16.30 -23.82
C PHE A 282 -30.90 17.05 -25.02
N GLU A 283 -30.39 16.34 -26.01
CA GLU A 283 -29.78 16.94 -27.20
C GLU A 283 -30.79 17.70 -28.06
N LYS A 284 -32.07 17.22 -28.15
CA LYS A 284 -33.12 17.89 -28.85
C LYS A 284 -33.52 19.21 -28.21
N THR A 285 -33.35 19.35 -26.90
CA THR A 285 -33.70 20.59 -26.16
C THR A 285 -32.61 21.65 -26.24
N ARG A 286 -31.40 21.33 -26.74
CA ARG A 286 -30.28 22.25 -26.91
C ARG A 286 -30.24 22.99 -28.25
N LYS A 287 -31.19 22.64 -29.16
CA LYS A 287 -31.40 23.31 -30.43
C LYS A 287 -32.51 24.35 -30.28
#